data_703adc09819c55a9f9dcd3e382dfaead
#
_entry.id   703adc09819c55a9f9dcd3e382dfaead
#
_cell.length_a   1.000
_cell.length_b   1.000
_cell.length_c   1.000
_cell.angle_alpha   90.00
_cell.angle_beta   90.00
_cell.angle_gamma   90.00
#
_symmetry.space_group_name_H-M   'P 1'
#
loop_
_entity.id
_entity.type
_entity.pdbx_description
1 polymer ?
#
loop_
_entity_poly.entity_id
_entity_poly.type
_entity_poly.pdbx_seq_one_letter_code
_entity_poly.pdbx_strand_id
1 'polypeptide(L)'
;MAIPGNANLLLLQSAAAAPTGYAISRSIRLNSADSAYLNRTPSTAGNRKTWTWAGWVKRSALGSFQYLFDANGGNTREAPIRFYDTDVFSVASVLDSP
;
A
#
# COMPACT_ATOMS: atom_id res chain seq x y z
N MET A 1 -30.51 0.73 41.52
CA MET A 1 -30.97 0.68 40.14
C MET A 1 -30.16 1.55 39.18
N ALA A 2 -28.91 1.73 39.45
CA ALA A 2 -28.03 2.48 38.59
C ALA A 2 -27.56 1.70 37.37
N ILE A 3 -27.78 0.44 37.37
CA ILE A 3 -27.31 -0.53 36.40
C ILE A 3 -27.78 -0.26 34.96
N PRO A 4 -29.03 0.17 34.72
CA PRO A 4 -29.48 0.42 33.35
C PRO A 4 -28.59 1.40 32.57
N GLY A 5 -28.09 2.42 33.25
CA GLY A 5 -27.21 3.38 32.62
C GLY A 5 -25.88 2.76 32.18
N ASN A 6 -25.33 1.89 33.00
CA ASN A 6 -24.07 1.21 32.66
C ASN A 6 -24.25 0.22 31.53
N ALA A 7 -25.33 -0.50 31.50
CA ALA A 7 -25.64 -1.41 30.42
C ALA A 7 -25.79 -0.67 29.08
N ASN A 8 -26.41 0.48 29.10
CA ASN A 8 -26.56 1.31 27.92
C ASN A 8 -25.22 1.83 27.38
N LEU A 9 -24.32 2.18 28.26
CA LEU A 9 -22.96 2.59 27.86
C LEU A 9 -22.19 1.48 27.14
N LEU A 10 -22.31 0.26 27.63
CA LEU A 10 -21.70 -0.90 26.98
C LEU A 10 -22.29 -1.17 25.59
N LEU A 11 -23.59 -1.05 25.46
CA LEU A 11 -24.27 -1.18 24.18
C LEU A 11 -23.87 -0.09 23.20
N LEU A 12 -23.75 1.13 23.66
CA LEU A 12 -23.28 2.25 22.85
C LEU A 12 -21.85 2.05 22.36
N GLN A 13 -20.99 1.55 23.20
CA GLN A 13 -19.62 1.24 22.80
C GLN A 13 -19.57 0.16 21.73
N SER A 14 -20.36 -0.87 21.87
CA SER A 14 -20.38 -1.92 20.86
C SER A 14 -20.99 -1.43 19.55
N ALA A 15 -21.99 -0.59 19.61
CA ALA A 15 -22.58 0.00 18.41
C ALA A 15 -21.65 1.00 17.73
N ALA A 16 -20.94 1.80 18.52
CA ALA A 16 -19.98 2.76 17.99
C ALA A 16 -18.74 2.08 17.37
N ALA A 17 -18.42 0.90 17.81
CA ALA A 17 -17.28 0.14 17.31
C ALA A 17 -17.54 -0.57 15.98
N ALA A 18 -18.78 -0.65 15.53
CA ALA A 18 -19.09 -1.29 14.26
C ALA A 18 -18.67 -0.38 13.09
N PRO A 19 -17.60 -0.69 12.38
CA PRO A 19 -17.23 0.09 11.23
C PRO A 19 -18.28 -0.09 10.14
N THR A 20 -18.85 0.99 9.70
CA THR A 20 -19.79 0.99 8.57
C THR A 20 -19.07 0.95 7.21
N GLY A 21 -17.75 0.85 7.23
CA GLY A 21 -16.91 0.86 6.05
C GLY A 21 -16.31 -0.49 5.72
N TYR A 22 -15.59 -0.53 4.63
CA TYR A 22 -14.87 -1.70 4.17
C TYR A 22 -13.76 -2.08 5.17
N ALA A 23 -13.76 -3.32 5.61
CA ALA A 23 -12.75 -3.85 6.51
C ALA A 23 -11.67 -4.62 5.74
N ILE A 24 -10.42 -4.23 5.93
CA ILE A 24 -9.27 -4.96 5.39
C ILE A 24 -8.94 -6.08 6.38
N SER A 25 -9.24 -7.31 5.99
CA SER A 25 -9.03 -8.50 6.83
C SER A 25 -7.63 -9.09 6.73
N ARG A 26 -6.88 -8.71 5.72
CA ARG A 26 -5.53 -9.24 5.47
C ARG A 26 -4.61 -8.14 4.97
N SER A 27 -3.38 -8.16 5.45
CA SER A 27 -2.34 -7.23 5.02
C SER A 27 -0.98 -7.93 5.00
N ILE A 28 -0.06 -7.39 4.20
CA ILE A 28 1.32 -7.83 4.17
C ILE A 28 2.18 -6.71 4.75
N ARG A 29 3.07 -7.07 5.64
CA ARG A 29 4.11 -6.16 6.14
C ARG A 29 5.43 -6.55 5.50
N LEU A 30 6.06 -5.60 4.84
CA LEU A 30 7.40 -5.74 4.28
C LEU A 30 8.37 -4.99 5.20
N ASN A 31 9.34 -5.71 5.73
CA ASN A 31 10.34 -5.18 6.64
C ASN A 31 11.60 -4.81 5.85
N SER A 32 12.04 -3.57 5.97
CA SER A 32 13.22 -3.08 5.25
C SER A 32 14.52 -3.73 5.74
N ALA A 33 14.60 -4.11 7.00
CA ALA A 33 15.77 -4.80 7.55
C ALA A 33 16.02 -6.17 6.92
N ASP A 34 14.97 -6.81 6.45
CA ASP A 34 15.02 -8.12 5.80
C ASP A 34 15.08 -8.00 4.27
N SER A 35 15.14 -6.78 3.74
CA SER A 35 15.04 -6.51 2.29
C SER A 35 13.84 -7.20 1.64
N ALA A 36 12.72 -7.23 2.36
CA ALA A 36 11.54 -7.98 1.96
C ALA A 36 10.85 -7.35 0.75
N TYR A 37 10.62 -8.14 -0.28
CA TYR A 37 9.92 -7.71 -1.49
C TYR A 37 9.10 -8.85 -2.11
N LEU A 38 8.15 -8.49 -2.94
CA LEU A 38 7.41 -9.44 -3.76
C LEU A 38 7.89 -9.31 -5.21
N ASN A 39 8.17 -10.42 -5.83
CA ASN A 39 8.63 -10.47 -7.21
C ASN A 39 7.71 -11.35 -8.07
N ARG A 40 7.48 -10.94 -9.29
CA ARG A 40 6.79 -11.72 -10.29
C ARG A 40 7.42 -11.49 -11.66
N THR A 41 7.81 -12.57 -12.31
CA THR A 41 8.25 -12.55 -13.70
C THR A 41 7.14 -13.14 -14.57
N PRO A 42 6.43 -12.32 -15.37
CA PRO A 42 5.42 -12.83 -16.29
C PRO A 42 6.05 -13.68 -17.38
N SER A 43 5.47 -14.82 -17.68
CA SER A 43 5.93 -15.69 -18.75
C SER A 43 5.64 -15.12 -20.15
N THR A 44 4.67 -14.24 -20.23
CA THR A 44 4.25 -13.59 -21.49
C THR A 44 4.18 -12.09 -21.27
N ALA A 45 4.63 -11.32 -22.24
CA ALA A 45 4.56 -9.87 -22.18
C ALA A 45 3.09 -9.41 -22.17
N GLY A 46 2.74 -8.61 -21.17
CA GLY A 46 1.44 -7.96 -21.07
C GLY A 46 1.34 -6.67 -21.88
N ASN A 47 0.19 -6.04 -21.82
CA ASN A 47 0.00 -4.73 -22.42
C ASN A 47 0.75 -3.68 -21.60
N ARG A 48 1.73 -3.02 -22.20
CA ARG A 48 2.56 -2.00 -21.56
C ARG A 48 1.93 -0.61 -21.52
N LYS A 49 0.85 -0.42 -22.30
CA LYS A 49 0.18 0.89 -22.42
C LYS A 49 -1.02 1.03 -21.51
N THR A 50 -1.63 -0.10 -21.15
CA THR A 50 -2.85 -0.12 -20.33
C THR A 50 -2.61 -1.02 -19.14
N TRP A 51 -2.54 -0.44 -17.95
CA TRP A 51 -2.36 -1.18 -16.71
C TRP A 51 -2.99 -0.39 -15.56
N THR A 52 -3.34 -1.09 -14.53
CA THR A 52 -3.90 -0.50 -13.32
C THR A 52 -3.13 -1.05 -12.11
N TRP A 53 -2.74 -0.15 -11.23
CA TRP A 53 -2.26 -0.50 -9.90
C TRP A 53 -3.24 0.04 -8.87
N ALA A 54 -3.68 -0.80 -7.95
CA ALA A 54 -4.60 -0.42 -6.90
C ALA A 54 -4.24 -1.15 -5.61
N GLY A 55 -4.30 -0.43 -4.51
CA GLY A 55 -3.99 -1.01 -3.20
C GLY A 55 -4.07 0.02 -2.09
N TRP A 56 -4.16 -0.49 -0.86
CA TRP A 56 -4.06 0.31 0.34
C TRP A 56 -2.65 0.19 0.89
N VAL A 57 -2.04 1.31 1.18
CA VAL A 57 -0.66 1.37 1.67
C VAL A 57 -0.63 2.17 2.96
N LYS A 58 0.02 1.60 3.97
CA LYS A 58 0.35 2.31 5.21
C LYS A 58 1.87 2.36 5.34
N ARG A 59 2.41 3.55 5.37
CA ARG A 59 3.85 3.75 5.59
C ARG A 59 4.17 3.58 7.06
N SER A 60 5.25 2.90 7.35
CA SER A 60 5.76 2.70 8.71
C SER A 60 6.96 3.59 9.03
N ALA A 61 7.59 4.18 8.03
CA ALA A 61 8.73 5.06 8.16
C ALA A 61 8.62 6.23 7.17
N LEU A 62 9.24 7.34 7.52
CA LEU A 62 9.34 8.54 6.71
C LEU A 62 10.82 8.84 6.43
N GLY A 63 11.07 9.74 5.47
CA GLY A 63 12.42 10.19 5.18
C GLY A 63 13.31 9.17 4.45
N SER A 64 12.72 8.20 3.77
CA SER A 64 13.46 7.22 2.97
C SER A 64 12.71 6.84 1.70
N PHE A 65 13.44 6.43 0.69
CA PHE A 65 12.85 5.88 -0.53
C PHE A 65 12.09 4.59 -0.23
N GLN A 66 10.84 4.53 -0.65
CA GLN A 66 10.00 3.35 -0.49
C GLN A 66 9.28 3.04 -1.78
N TYR A 67 9.65 1.95 -2.40
CA TYR A 67 9.04 1.48 -3.64
C TYR A 67 7.80 0.64 -3.33
N LEU A 68 6.68 0.99 -3.92
CA LEU A 68 5.43 0.23 -3.85
C LEU A 68 5.32 -0.75 -5.02
N PHE A 69 5.76 -0.31 -6.18
CA PHE A 69 5.79 -1.09 -7.38
C PHE A 69 6.92 -0.58 -8.27
N ASP A 70 7.60 -1.48 -8.92
CA ASP A 70 8.59 -1.15 -9.94
C ASP A 70 8.56 -2.21 -11.04
N ALA A 71 8.44 -1.77 -12.28
CA ALA A 71 8.57 -2.60 -13.44
C ALA A 71 9.91 -2.27 -14.13
N ASN A 72 10.96 -2.90 -13.65
CA ASN A 72 12.31 -2.71 -14.16
C ASN A 72 12.65 -3.77 -15.19
N GLY A 73 12.98 -3.35 -16.39
CA GLY A 73 13.35 -4.23 -17.51
C GLY A 73 14.84 -4.51 -17.62
N GLY A 74 15.64 -4.18 -16.60
CA GLY A 74 17.09 -4.38 -16.62
C GLY A 74 17.89 -3.38 -17.46
N ASN A 75 17.22 -2.50 -18.16
CA ASN A 75 17.74 -1.34 -18.84
C ASN A 75 17.06 -0.09 -18.24
N THR A 76 17.49 1.07 -18.60
CA THR A 76 17.06 2.37 -18.10
C THR A 76 15.54 2.66 -18.15
N ARG A 77 14.71 1.65 -18.39
CA ARG A 77 13.24 1.75 -18.44
C ARG A 77 12.65 1.31 -17.12
N GLU A 78 12.17 2.26 -16.38
CA GLU A 78 11.55 2.04 -15.08
C GLU A 78 10.15 2.65 -15.05
N ALA A 79 9.25 2.02 -14.33
CA ALA A 79 7.92 2.55 -14.06
C ALA A 79 7.65 2.46 -12.55
N PRO A 80 8.38 3.24 -11.74
CA PRO A 80 8.25 3.17 -10.31
C PRO A 80 7.00 3.91 -9.81
N ILE A 81 6.35 3.29 -8.82
CA ILE A 81 5.41 3.94 -7.91
C ILE A 81 6.10 3.94 -6.55
N ARG A 82 6.44 5.12 -6.05
CA ARG A 82 7.28 5.22 -4.85
C ARG A 82 7.01 6.48 -4.03
N PHE A 83 7.47 6.45 -2.79
CA PHE A 83 7.69 7.65 -1.99
C PHE A 83 9.17 8.01 -2.01
N TYR A 84 9.45 9.29 -2.17
CA TYR A 84 10.80 9.83 -2.03
C TYR A 84 11.22 9.94 -0.56
N ASP A 85 12.50 10.17 -0.33
CA ASP A 85 13.06 10.51 0.97
C ASP A 85 12.52 11.85 1.51
N THR A 86 12.00 12.70 0.65
CA THR A 86 11.26 13.93 0.98
C THR A 86 9.78 13.68 1.28
N ASP A 87 9.36 12.42 1.36
CA ASP A 87 7.98 11.98 1.60
C ASP A 87 6.95 12.31 0.50
N VAL A 88 7.43 12.71 -0.66
CA VAL A 88 6.60 12.97 -1.83
C VAL A 88 6.23 11.67 -2.53
N PHE A 89 4.96 11.49 -2.82
CA PHE A 89 4.47 10.39 -3.64
C PHE A 89 4.76 10.65 -5.12
N SER A 90 5.31 9.68 -5.81
CA SER A 90 5.66 9.79 -7.22
C SER A 90 5.22 8.57 -8.01
N VAL A 91 4.67 8.84 -9.16
CA VAL A 91 4.43 7.85 -10.22
C VAL A 91 5.20 8.34 -11.44
N ALA A 92 6.15 7.57 -11.88
CA ALA A 92 6.99 7.94 -13.01
C ALA A 92 6.99 6.85 -14.07
N SER A 93 7.25 7.26 -15.29
CA SER A 93 7.60 6.37 -16.39
C SER A 93 8.86 6.92 -17.00
N VAL A 94 9.95 6.23 -16.79
CA VAL A 94 11.23 6.58 -17.37
C VAL A 94 11.35 5.81 -18.67
N LEU A 95 11.28 6.52 -19.77
CA LEU A 95 11.61 6.00 -21.09
C LEU A 95 13.06 6.27 -21.37
N ASP A 96 13.75 5.28 -21.84
CA ASP A 96 15.11 5.44 -22.33
C ASP A 96 15.11 6.51 -23.42
N SER A 97 15.88 7.56 -23.22
CA SER A 97 16.11 8.55 -24.26
C SER A 97 17.11 7.94 -25.25
N PRO A 98 16.76 7.89 -26.52
CA PRO A 98 17.68 7.34 -27.51
C PRO A 98 18.99 8.13 -27.63
#